data_2f327818fd1384397cb10d2b2ec6feae
#
_entry.id   2f327818fd1384397cb10d2b2ec6feae
#
_cell.length_a   1.000
_cell.length_b   1.000
_cell.length_c   1.000
_cell.angle_alpha   90.00
_cell.angle_beta   90.00
_cell.angle_gamma   90.00
#
_symmetry.space_group_name_H-M   'P 1'
#
loop_
_entity.id
_entity.type
_entity.pdbx_description
1 polymer ?
#
loop_
_entity_poly.entity_id
_entity_poly.type
_entity_poly.pdbx_seq_one_letter_code
_entity_poly.pdbx_strand_id
1 'polypeptide(L)'
;MTLLARSIRFHSVLFQSMTAVVVLIALMLAPAAAQVPAPKTGTWIAKDFKFSSGVVMPELTLHYTTVGEPSGIPVLLLHGTAGSGTGLLGAGFGGELFGPGQALDAAKYFIILPDALGAGKSSKPSDGLRAKFPRYNYDDMVLAQYRLVKEGLGIKHLRLVLGNSMGGMHTWIWGV
;
A
#
# COMPACT_ATOMS: atom_id res chain seq x y z
N MET A 1 -64.28 29.29 -15.44
CA MET A 1 -63.50 28.16 -14.89
C MET A 1 -62.11 27.93 -15.50
N THR A 2 -61.61 28.79 -16.38
CA THR A 2 -60.36 28.51 -17.17
C THR A 2 -59.09 29.20 -16.64
N LEU A 3 -59.18 30.25 -15.83
CA LEU A 3 -58.01 30.97 -15.30
C LEU A 3 -57.38 30.34 -14.06
N LEU A 4 -58.20 29.77 -13.18
CA LEU A 4 -57.69 29.09 -11.94
C LEU A 4 -56.89 27.81 -12.27
N ALA A 5 -57.32 27.06 -13.27
CA ALA A 5 -56.66 25.80 -13.67
C ALA A 5 -55.26 26.04 -14.32
N ARG A 6 -55.07 27.21 -14.99
CA ARG A 6 -53.76 27.61 -15.55
C ARG A 6 -52.78 28.02 -14.48
N SER A 7 -53.20 28.72 -13.41
CA SER A 7 -52.36 29.15 -12.32
C SER A 7 -51.82 27.94 -11.51
N ILE A 8 -52.65 26.95 -11.22
CA ILE A 8 -52.27 25.76 -10.46
C ILE A 8 -51.22 24.92 -11.24
N ARG A 9 -51.38 24.77 -12.55
CA ARG A 9 -50.41 24.05 -13.36
C ARG A 9 -49.03 24.76 -13.46
N PHE A 10 -49.04 26.08 -13.49
CA PHE A 10 -47.78 26.86 -13.56
C PHE A 10 -46.98 26.76 -12.27
N HIS A 11 -47.63 26.79 -11.11
CA HIS A 11 -46.96 26.62 -9.81
C HIS A 11 -46.42 25.19 -9.59
N SER A 12 -47.12 24.16 -10.09
CA SER A 12 -46.66 22.78 -9.97
C SER A 12 -45.42 22.52 -10.83
N VAL A 13 -45.37 23.08 -12.05
CA VAL A 13 -44.19 22.92 -12.94
C VAL A 13 -42.98 23.66 -12.39
N LEU A 14 -43.18 24.87 -11.85
CA LEU A 14 -42.08 25.64 -11.19
C LEU A 14 -41.57 24.93 -9.92
N PHE A 15 -42.45 24.35 -9.13
CA PHE A 15 -42.07 23.60 -7.94
C PHE A 15 -41.30 22.30 -8.29
N GLN A 16 -41.76 21.58 -9.33
CA GLN A 16 -41.05 20.38 -9.80
C GLN A 16 -39.66 20.72 -10.40
N SER A 17 -39.53 21.82 -11.13
CA SER A 17 -38.22 22.24 -11.68
C SER A 17 -37.25 22.72 -10.58
N MET A 18 -37.73 23.44 -9.56
CA MET A 18 -36.89 23.83 -8.42
C MET A 18 -36.42 22.60 -7.62
N THR A 19 -37.29 21.64 -7.39
CA THR A 19 -36.94 20.38 -6.68
C THR A 19 -35.89 19.58 -7.47
N ALA A 20 -36.02 19.48 -8.80
CA ALA A 20 -35.05 18.82 -9.66
C ALA A 20 -33.68 19.51 -9.64
N VAL A 21 -33.64 20.84 -9.66
CA VAL A 21 -32.39 21.63 -9.57
C VAL A 21 -31.71 21.44 -8.21
N VAL A 22 -32.47 21.46 -7.10
CA VAL A 22 -31.91 21.25 -5.74
C VAL A 22 -31.35 19.84 -5.59
N VAL A 23 -32.03 18.83 -6.10
CA VAL A 23 -31.55 17.44 -6.10
C VAL A 23 -30.29 17.29 -6.95
N LEU A 24 -30.23 17.94 -8.12
CA LEU A 24 -29.05 17.91 -8.99
C LEU A 24 -27.83 18.60 -8.32
N ILE A 25 -28.04 19.72 -7.65
CA ILE A 25 -26.99 20.41 -6.89
C ILE A 25 -26.52 19.58 -5.68
N ALA A 26 -27.45 18.95 -4.97
CA ALA A 26 -27.11 18.06 -3.87
C ALA A 26 -26.28 16.82 -4.31
N LEU A 27 -26.57 16.26 -5.50
CA LEU A 27 -25.77 15.19 -6.11
C LEU A 27 -24.38 15.66 -6.56
N MET A 28 -24.23 16.92 -6.98
CA MET A 28 -22.93 17.49 -7.37
C MET A 28 -22.06 17.87 -6.16
N LEU A 29 -22.68 18.06 -4.99
CA LEU A 29 -22.00 18.40 -3.74
C LEU A 29 -21.69 17.15 -2.88
N ALA A 30 -22.09 15.95 -3.33
CA ALA A 30 -21.71 14.73 -2.65
C ALA A 30 -20.17 14.64 -2.66
N PRO A 31 -19.49 14.53 -1.50
CA PRO A 31 -18.05 14.36 -1.48
C PRO A 31 -17.71 13.10 -2.27
N ALA A 32 -16.85 13.23 -3.27
CA ALA A 32 -16.31 12.07 -3.96
C ALA A 32 -15.74 11.13 -2.89
N ALA A 33 -16.26 9.92 -2.81
CA ALA A 33 -15.75 8.94 -1.88
C ALA A 33 -14.25 8.82 -2.14
N ALA A 34 -13.42 9.20 -1.15
CA ALA A 34 -11.99 9.15 -1.29
C ALA A 34 -11.60 7.70 -1.58
N GLN A 35 -11.04 7.45 -2.75
CA GLN A 35 -10.59 6.12 -3.15
C GLN A 35 -9.19 5.87 -2.61
N VAL A 36 -8.89 4.62 -2.28
CA VAL A 36 -7.52 4.21 -1.98
C VAL A 36 -6.63 4.55 -3.17
N PRO A 37 -5.53 5.30 -3.00
CA PRO A 37 -4.61 5.61 -4.09
C PRO A 37 -4.12 4.34 -4.79
N ALA A 38 -3.95 4.41 -6.11
CA ALA A 38 -3.46 3.27 -6.89
C ALA A 38 -2.06 2.85 -6.38
N PRO A 39 -1.81 1.55 -6.18
CA PRO A 39 -0.50 1.05 -5.80
C PRO A 39 0.57 1.38 -6.84
N LYS A 40 1.75 1.78 -6.39
CA LYS A 40 2.94 2.00 -7.22
C LYS A 40 3.95 0.90 -6.91
N THR A 41 4.61 0.35 -7.93
CA THR A 41 5.66 -0.67 -7.74
C THR A 41 7.02 -0.09 -8.07
N GLY A 42 8.04 -0.57 -7.37
CA GLY A 42 9.42 -0.20 -7.60
C GLY A 42 10.36 -1.38 -7.40
N THR A 43 11.59 -1.19 -7.87
CA THR A 43 12.69 -2.13 -7.65
C THR A 43 13.91 -1.33 -7.22
N TRP A 44 14.61 -1.82 -6.21
CA TRP A 44 15.86 -1.26 -5.74
C TRP A 44 16.92 -2.35 -5.67
N ILE A 45 18.17 -2.00 -5.95
CA ILE A 45 19.29 -2.94 -5.95
C ILE A 45 20.22 -2.57 -4.80
N ALA A 46 20.30 -3.47 -3.80
CA ALA A 46 21.30 -3.39 -2.75
C ALA A 46 22.65 -3.85 -3.33
N LYS A 47 23.61 -2.95 -3.41
CA LYS A 47 24.99 -3.28 -3.81
C LYS A 47 25.73 -3.93 -2.66
N ASP A 48 26.62 -4.88 -3.00
CA ASP A 48 27.52 -5.57 -2.07
C ASP A 48 26.82 -6.07 -0.80
N PHE A 49 25.70 -6.78 -1.01
CA PHE A 49 24.91 -7.30 0.10
C PHE A 49 25.65 -8.45 0.78
N LYS A 50 26.10 -8.20 2.02
CA LYS A 50 26.78 -9.21 2.82
C LYS A 50 25.79 -9.99 3.68
N PHE A 51 25.66 -11.27 3.42
CA PHE A 51 24.86 -12.20 4.21
C PHE A 51 25.52 -12.56 5.54
N SER A 52 24.72 -12.98 6.51
CA SER A 52 25.20 -13.53 7.80
C SER A 52 26.16 -14.71 7.63
N SER A 53 26.01 -15.46 6.54
CA SER A 53 26.96 -16.53 6.14
C SER A 53 28.33 -16.04 5.72
N GLY A 54 28.56 -14.72 5.61
CA GLY A 54 29.79 -14.09 5.14
C GLY A 54 29.87 -13.97 3.60
N VAL A 55 28.97 -14.56 2.85
CA VAL A 55 28.92 -14.43 1.39
C VAL A 55 28.47 -13.03 1.02
N VAL A 56 29.10 -12.44 0.01
CA VAL A 56 28.71 -11.13 -0.54
C VAL A 56 28.08 -11.35 -1.91
N MET A 57 26.87 -10.81 -2.12
CA MET A 57 26.23 -10.75 -3.42
C MET A 57 26.38 -9.32 -3.96
N PRO A 58 27.01 -9.15 -5.14
CA PRO A 58 27.28 -7.82 -5.70
C PRO A 58 25.99 -7.01 -5.92
N GLU A 59 24.92 -7.66 -6.29
CA GLU A 59 23.61 -7.05 -6.53
C GLU A 59 22.50 -7.93 -5.98
N LEU A 60 21.77 -7.41 -4.99
CA LEU A 60 20.57 -8.03 -4.46
C LEU A 60 19.37 -7.17 -4.86
N THR A 61 18.51 -7.71 -5.69
CA THR A 61 17.28 -7.02 -6.15
C THR A 61 16.19 -7.14 -5.11
N LEU A 62 15.60 -6.01 -4.75
CA LEU A 62 14.44 -5.93 -3.86
C LEU A 62 13.29 -5.22 -4.59
N HIS A 63 12.20 -5.93 -4.76
CA HIS A 63 10.96 -5.39 -5.31
C HIS A 63 10.06 -4.94 -4.16
N TYR A 64 9.30 -3.88 -4.38
CA TYR A 64 8.35 -3.36 -3.41
C TYR A 64 7.15 -2.72 -4.07
N THR A 65 6.08 -2.61 -3.31
CA THR A 65 4.87 -1.87 -3.67
C THR A 65 4.66 -0.78 -2.63
N THR A 66 4.12 0.36 -3.04
CA THR A 66 3.72 1.42 -2.13
C THR A 66 2.29 1.86 -2.38
N VAL A 67 1.61 2.32 -1.33
CA VAL A 67 0.29 2.94 -1.41
C VAL A 67 0.33 4.24 -0.60
N GLY A 68 -0.30 5.28 -1.11
CA GLY A 68 -0.20 6.63 -0.54
C GLY A 68 0.98 7.43 -1.11
N GLU A 69 1.09 8.68 -0.71
CA GLU A 69 2.14 9.58 -1.18
C GLU A 69 3.40 9.49 -0.31
N PRO A 70 4.62 9.65 -0.90
CA PRO A 70 5.88 9.58 -0.14
C PRO A 70 6.00 10.60 1.00
N SER A 71 5.23 11.68 0.97
CA SER A 71 5.14 12.67 2.04
C SER A 71 4.29 12.22 3.22
N GLY A 72 3.56 11.11 3.09
CA GLY A 72 2.75 10.52 4.15
C GLY A 72 3.59 9.91 5.27
N ILE A 73 2.94 9.53 6.35
CA ILE A 73 3.58 8.88 7.51
C ILE A 73 4.04 7.47 7.11
N PRO A 74 5.35 7.17 7.12
CA PRO A 74 5.85 5.90 6.60
C PRO A 74 5.55 4.73 7.54
N VAL A 75 4.98 3.67 6.97
CA VAL A 75 4.69 2.39 7.64
C VAL A 75 5.16 1.24 6.76
N LEU A 76 5.71 0.20 7.39
CA LEU A 76 6.25 -0.98 6.71
C LEU A 76 5.37 -2.19 7.02
N LEU A 77 4.86 -2.85 5.99
CA LEU A 77 4.00 -4.03 6.13
C LEU A 77 4.65 -5.23 5.46
N LEU A 78 4.76 -6.33 6.20
CA LEU A 78 5.54 -7.51 5.85
C LEU A 78 4.64 -8.74 5.68
N HIS A 79 4.74 -9.37 4.51
CA HIS A 79 3.94 -10.54 4.15
C HIS A 79 4.44 -11.84 4.82
N GLY A 80 3.56 -12.83 4.86
CA GLY A 80 3.88 -14.19 5.32
C GLY A 80 4.66 -15.01 4.29
N THR A 81 5.06 -16.22 4.66
CA THR A 81 5.74 -17.20 3.80
C THR A 81 5.00 -17.40 2.49
N ALA A 82 5.73 -17.48 1.39
CA ALA A 82 5.21 -17.62 0.02
C ALA A 82 4.28 -16.47 -0.47
N GLY A 83 4.18 -15.40 0.30
CA GLY A 83 3.44 -14.20 -0.07
C GLY A 83 4.26 -13.23 -0.92
N SER A 84 3.70 -12.04 -1.08
CA SER A 84 4.35 -10.89 -1.71
C SER A 84 3.78 -9.59 -1.14
N GLY A 85 4.44 -8.47 -1.36
CA GLY A 85 3.92 -7.15 -0.97
C GLY A 85 2.56 -6.87 -1.62
N THR A 86 2.38 -7.21 -2.90
CA THR A 86 1.09 -7.08 -3.59
C THR A 86 -0.01 -7.97 -3.02
N GLY A 87 0.33 -9.11 -2.43
CA GLY A 87 -0.63 -9.98 -1.76
C GLY A 87 -1.33 -9.31 -0.57
N LEU A 88 -0.67 -8.33 0.06
CA LEU A 88 -1.25 -7.56 1.16
C LEU A 88 -2.27 -6.50 0.70
N LEU A 89 -2.43 -6.28 -0.60
CA LEU A 89 -3.45 -5.38 -1.15
C LEU A 89 -4.85 -6.02 -1.20
N GLY A 90 -4.95 -7.31 -0.96
CA GLY A 90 -6.21 -8.05 -1.02
C GLY A 90 -7.27 -7.52 -0.04
N ALA A 91 -8.54 -7.81 -0.34
CA ALA A 91 -9.71 -7.32 0.41
C ALA A 91 -9.62 -7.62 1.92
N GLY A 92 -9.14 -8.81 2.30
CA GLY A 92 -9.02 -9.22 3.71
C GLY A 92 -7.85 -8.60 4.49
N PHE A 93 -7.03 -7.78 3.86
CA PHE A 93 -5.94 -7.05 4.53
C PHE A 93 -5.94 -5.57 4.12
N GLY A 94 -5.49 -5.23 2.92
CA GLY A 94 -5.45 -3.83 2.45
C GLY A 94 -6.83 -3.22 2.34
N GLY A 95 -7.83 -4.00 1.94
CA GLY A 95 -9.24 -3.56 1.88
C GLY A 95 -9.81 -3.16 3.24
N GLU A 96 -9.31 -3.75 4.33
CA GLU A 96 -9.72 -3.45 5.71
C GLU A 96 -8.87 -2.37 6.40
N LEU A 97 -7.71 -2.01 5.83
CA LEU A 97 -6.75 -1.14 6.51
C LEU A 97 -6.47 0.17 5.78
N PHE A 98 -6.53 0.21 4.43
CA PHE A 98 -5.98 1.31 3.65
C PHE A 98 -7.00 2.33 3.16
N GLY A 99 -8.29 2.04 3.34
CA GLY A 99 -9.39 2.90 2.93
C GLY A 99 -9.52 4.17 3.77
N PRO A 100 -10.33 5.13 3.29
CA PRO A 100 -10.58 6.38 4.00
C PRO A 100 -11.12 6.14 5.41
N GLY A 101 -10.46 6.73 6.40
CA GLY A 101 -10.81 6.60 7.81
C GLY A 101 -10.42 5.28 8.47
N GLN A 102 -9.86 4.33 7.73
CA GLN A 102 -9.33 3.07 8.27
C GLN A 102 -7.99 3.30 9.00
N ALA A 103 -7.52 2.28 9.71
CA ALA A 103 -6.36 2.38 10.60
C ALA A 103 -5.07 2.85 9.92
N LEU A 104 -4.86 2.46 8.65
CA LEU A 104 -3.71 2.84 7.82
C LEU A 104 -4.20 3.57 6.54
N ASP A 105 -5.13 4.50 6.72
CA ASP A 105 -5.69 5.33 5.64
C ASP A 105 -4.59 5.88 4.72
N ALA A 106 -4.57 5.42 3.47
CA ALA A 106 -3.54 5.74 2.49
C ALA A 106 -3.50 7.22 2.06
N ALA A 107 -4.50 8.03 2.47
CA ALA A 107 -4.42 9.49 2.35
C ALA A 107 -3.48 10.12 3.39
N LYS A 108 -3.15 9.40 4.47
CA LYS A 108 -2.32 9.87 5.59
C LYS A 108 -0.99 9.14 5.67
N TYR A 109 -0.99 7.85 5.31
CA TYR A 109 0.17 6.97 5.45
C TYR A 109 0.83 6.70 4.11
N PHE A 110 2.15 6.61 4.14
CA PHE A 110 2.95 6.04 3.06
C PHE A 110 3.23 4.58 3.39
N ILE A 111 2.46 3.70 2.77
CA ILE A 111 2.45 2.27 3.07
C ILE A 111 3.46 1.57 2.17
N ILE A 112 4.43 0.89 2.75
CA ILE A 112 5.53 0.22 2.06
C ILE A 112 5.38 -1.29 2.24
N LEU A 113 5.30 -2.01 1.14
CA LEU A 113 5.00 -3.43 1.03
C LEU A 113 6.13 -4.11 0.23
N PRO A 114 7.29 -4.43 0.84
CA PRO A 114 8.36 -5.11 0.12
C PRO A 114 8.02 -6.57 -0.13
N ASP A 115 8.49 -7.11 -1.25
CA ASP A 115 8.67 -8.54 -1.40
C ASP A 115 9.90 -8.95 -0.61
N ALA A 116 9.76 -9.90 0.31
CA ALA A 116 10.88 -10.37 1.09
C ALA A 116 11.97 -11.03 0.21
N LEU A 117 13.22 -10.96 0.65
CA LEU A 117 14.28 -11.79 0.08
C LEU A 117 13.85 -13.26 0.01
N GLY A 118 13.97 -13.89 -1.13
CA GLY A 118 13.51 -15.25 -1.37
C GLY A 118 12.06 -15.38 -1.83
N ALA A 119 11.32 -14.26 -1.99
CA ALA A 119 9.91 -14.27 -2.35
C ALA A 119 9.57 -13.23 -3.44
N GLY A 120 8.38 -13.36 -4.00
CA GLY A 120 7.82 -12.42 -4.97
C GLY A 120 8.75 -12.14 -6.16
N LYS A 121 9.03 -10.88 -6.42
CA LYS A 121 9.95 -10.41 -7.46
C LYS A 121 11.32 -9.99 -6.91
N SER A 122 11.56 -10.12 -5.60
CA SER A 122 12.88 -9.95 -5.01
C SER A 122 13.78 -11.13 -5.33
N SER A 123 15.11 -10.94 -5.24
CA SER A 123 16.11 -11.99 -5.48
C SER A 123 15.80 -13.26 -4.70
N LYS A 124 15.86 -14.40 -5.38
CA LYS A 124 15.52 -15.72 -4.83
C LYS A 124 16.28 -16.84 -5.55
N PRO A 125 16.42 -18.02 -4.93
CA PRO A 125 17.14 -19.16 -5.53
C PRO A 125 16.67 -19.51 -6.94
N SER A 126 15.36 -19.42 -7.20
CA SER A 126 14.75 -19.78 -8.50
C SER A 126 15.13 -18.85 -9.65
N ASP A 127 15.74 -17.68 -9.38
CA ASP A 127 16.15 -16.72 -10.41
C ASP A 127 17.45 -17.12 -11.16
N GLY A 128 17.93 -18.36 -10.96
CA GLY A 128 19.05 -18.93 -11.69
C GLY A 128 20.14 -19.56 -10.81
N LEU A 129 20.41 -19.02 -9.64
CA LEU A 129 21.46 -19.54 -8.76
C LEU A 129 21.10 -20.86 -8.09
N ARG A 130 19.80 -21.12 -7.88
CA ARG A 130 19.30 -22.36 -7.27
C ARG A 130 20.07 -22.70 -5.97
N ALA A 131 20.71 -23.87 -5.89
CA ALA A 131 21.50 -24.31 -4.74
C ALA A 131 22.76 -23.46 -4.47
N LYS A 132 23.19 -22.65 -5.44
CA LYS A 132 24.31 -21.69 -5.29
C LYS A 132 23.89 -20.35 -4.72
N PHE A 133 22.57 -20.12 -4.53
CA PHE A 133 22.10 -18.92 -3.86
C PHE A 133 22.63 -18.90 -2.42
N PRO A 134 23.12 -17.75 -1.89
CA PRO A 134 23.64 -17.68 -0.53
C PRO A 134 22.62 -18.19 0.49
N ARG A 135 23.08 -18.93 1.48
CA ARG A 135 22.23 -19.28 2.62
C ARG A 135 21.88 -18.00 3.37
N TYR A 136 20.62 -17.82 3.68
CA TYR A 136 20.11 -16.64 4.38
C TYR A 136 19.12 -17.06 5.49
N ASN A 137 19.00 -16.21 6.47
CA ASN A 137 18.09 -16.35 7.60
C ASN A 137 17.18 -15.11 7.71
N TYR A 138 16.43 -14.99 8.78
CA TYR A 138 15.52 -13.86 9.00
C TYR A 138 16.28 -12.54 9.23
N ASP A 139 17.47 -12.56 9.83
CA ASP A 139 18.29 -11.35 10.00
C ASP A 139 18.71 -10.80 8.65
N ASP A 140 19.11 -11.66 7.71
CA ASP A 140 19.43 -11.25 6.33
C ASP A 140 18.20 -10.65 5.62
N MET A 141 17.03 -11.24 5.82
CA MET A 141 15.77 -10.76 5.22
C MET A 141 15.40 -9.39 5.79
N VAL A 142 15.53 -9.19 7.10
CA VAL A 142 15.28 -7.89 7.76
C VAL A 142 16.34 -6.87 7.38
N LEU A 143 17.63 -7.26 7.29
CA LEU A 143 18.69 -6.38 6.80
C LEU A 143 18.40 -5.87 5.38
N ALA A 144 17.91 -6.74 4.50
CA ALA A 144 17.52 -6.36 3.14
C ALA A 144 16.37 -5.33 3.16
N GLN A 145 15.34 -5.57 3.97
CA GLN A 145 14.24 -4.64 4.17
C GLN A 145 14.71 -3.30 4.76
N TYR A 146 15.58 -3.33 5.75
CA TYR A 146 16.16 -2.14 6.37
C TYR A 146 16.94 -1.29 5.35
N ARG A 147 17.79 -1.92 4.53
CA ARG A 147 18.55 -1.23 3.49
C ARG A 147 17.62 -0.64 2.43
N LEU A 148 16.57 -1.37 2.01
CA LEU A 148 15.55 -0.81 1.10
C LEU A 148 14.90 0.45 1.68
N VAL A 149 14.45 0.39 2.93
CA VAL A 149 13.78 1.51 3.60
C VAL A 149 14.71 2.71 3.75
N LYS A 150 15.92 2.47 4.24
CA LYS A 150 16.88 3.53 4.57
C LYS A 150 17.61 4.08 3.35
N GLU A 151 18.16 3.18 2.51
CA GLU A 151 19.04 3.55 1.40
C GLU A 151 18.21 3.72 0.10
N GLY A 152 17.27 2.83 -0.16
CA GLY A 152 16.46 2.85 -1.38
C GLY A 152 15.37 3.91 -1.36
N LEU A 153 14.68 4.06 -0.24
CA LEU A 153 13.54 4.98 -0.09
C LEU A 153 13.88 6.25 0.70
N GLY A 154 15.08 6.34 1.31
CA GLY A 154 15.52 7.51 2.06
C GLY A 154 14.76 7.76 3.37
N ILE A 155 14.07 6.74 3.89
CA ILE A 155 13.22 6.87 5.08
C ILE A 155 14.08 6.71 6.34
N LYS A 156 14.05 7.71 7.19
CA LYS A 156 14.86 7.75 8.42
C LYS A 156 14.14 7.17 9.64
N HIS A 157 12.81 7.15 9.62
CA HIS A 157 11.98 6.69 10.73
C HIS A 157 10.68 6.07 10.21
N LEU A 158 10.32 4.89 10.72
CA LEU A 158 9.04 4.24 10.47
C LEU A 158 8.12 4.48 11.68
N ARG A 159 6.87 4.86 11.42
CA ARG A 159 5.85 4.99 12.47
C ARG A 159 5.39 3.64 12.98
N LEU A 160 5.39 2.64 12.10
CA LEU A 160 4.91 1.29 12.38
C LEU A 160 5.63 0.29 11.49
N VAL A 161 5.94 -0.87 12.04
CA VAL A 161 6.23 -2.10 11.32
C VAL A 161 5.16 -3.11 11.71
N LEU A 162 4.48 -3.69 10.73
CA LEU A 162 3.42 -4.68 10.92
C LEU A 162 3.66 -5.86 10.00
N GLY A 163 3.41 -7.08 10.46
CA GLY A 163 3.56 -8.26 9.63
C GLY A 163 2.67 -9.41 10.07
N ASN A 164 2.36 -10.30 9.12
CA ASN A 164 1.67 -11.55 9.41
C ASN A 164 2.60 -12.75 9.25
N SER A 165 2.42 -13.80 10.07
CA SER A 165 3.21 -15.04 10.00
C SER A 165 4.72 -14.74 9.98
N MET A 166 5.46 -15.15 8.93
CA MET A 166 6.88 -14.82 8.72
C MET A 166 7.13 -13.31 8.86
N GLY A 167 6.27 -12.47 8.29
CA GLY A 167 6.37 -11.01 8.44
C GLY A 167 6.23 -10.55 9.89
N GLY A 168 5.44 -11.23 10.71
CA GLY A 168 5.35 -10.98 12.15
C GLY A 168 6.67 -11.30 12.87
N MET A 169 7.36 -12.38 12.49
CA MET A 169 8.69 -12.69 13.01
C MET A 169 9.73 -11.64 12.60
N HIS A 170 9.66 -11.16 11.36
CA HIS A 170 10.49 -10.04 10.90
C HIS A 170 10.20 -8.75 11.70
N THR A 171 8.93 -8.47 11.99
CA THR A 171 8.53 -7.30 12.80
C THR A 171 9.17 -7.36 14.19
N TRP A 172 9.26 -8.53 14.78
CA TRP A 172 9.95 -8.73 16.05
C TRP A 172 11.44 -8.34 15.95
N ILE A 173 12.13 -8.80 14.91
CA ILE A 173 13.56 -8.50 14.69
C ILE A 173 13.76 -6.98 14.42
N TRP A 174 12.79 -6.32 13.80
CA TRP A 174 12.84 -4.86 13.60
C TRP A 174 12.79 -4.07 14.91
N GLY A 175 12.25 -4.66 15.98
CA GLY A 175 12.02 -4.00 17.28
C GLY A 175 13.14 -4.22 18.31
N VAL A 176 14.19 -5.00 18.00
CA VAL A 176 15.27 -5.34 18.92
C VAL A 176 16.61 -4.85 18.48
#